data_6656fbff8475b94b909eb429e58d7930
#
_entry.id   6656fbff8475b94b909eb429e58d7930
#
_cell.length_a   1.000
_cell.length_b   1.000
_cell.length_c   1.000
_cell.angle_alpha   90.00
_cell.angle_beta   90.00
_cell.angle_gamma   90.00
#
_symmetry.space_group_name_H-M   'P 1'
#
loop_
_entity.id
_entity.type
_entity.pdbx_description
1 polymer ?
#
loop_
_entity_poly.entity_id
_entity_poly.type
_entity_poly.pdbx_seq_one_letter_code
_entity_poly.pdbx_strand_id
1 'polypeptide(L)'
;MDRLMLSSALLLAGLPSLAAESLQIDPSHTAIVFSWNHRGLSHPVARLEKIRGSVLLDASNLTKSSVSVTLPLDGLRTGDDLLDKRLKGAEFFDIGNFPTITFTSTNIGVIGSNALKITGNLSVHGITKSVVLNATINKIIAEPDHKLTAGFDAQVMLRRSDFGVSRYVPMTSDELSVHITLEADQD
;
A
#
# COMPACT_ATOMS: atom_id res chain seq x y z
N MET A 1 -42.84 41.21 42.46
CA MET A 1 -41.59 41.48 41.66
C MET A 1 -40.92 40.15 41.33
N ASP A 2 -41.42 39.48 40.31
CA ASP A 2 -40.94 38.15 39.90
C ASP A 2 -39.83 38.31 38.88
N ARG A 3 -38.66 37.81 39.22
CA ARG A 3 -37.52 37.75 38.31
C ARG A 3 -37.58 36.43 37.52
N LEU A 4 -37.92 36.52 36.23
CA LEU A 4 -37.80 35.44 35.28
C LEU A 4 -36.30 35.18 35.00
N MET A 5 -35.80 34.01 35.43
CA MET A 5 -34.48 33.53 35.05
C MET A 5 -34.61 32.86 33.68
N LEU A 6 -34.10 33.48 32.61
CA LEU A 6 -33.92 32.86 31.30
C LEU A 6 -32.67 31.95 31.36
N SER A 7 -32.91 30.64 31.33
CA SER A 7 -31.85 29.64 31.21
C SER A 7 -31.48 29.48 29.73
N SER A 8 -30.36 30.06 29.30
CA SER A 8 -29.82 29.81 27.93
C SER A 8 -29.22 28.43 27.85
N ALA A 9 -29.92 27.50 27.22
CA ALA A 9 -29.36 26.22 26.85
C ALA A 9 -28.42 26.40 25.64
N LEU A 10 -27.11 26.29 25.88
CA LEU A 10 -26.09 26.27 24.84
C LEU A 10 -26.16 24.92 24.14
N LEU A 11 -26.78 24.88 22.94
CA LEU A 11 -26.69 23.71 22.06
C LEU A 11 -25.24 23.62 21.56
N LEU A 12 -24.47 22.65 22.10
CA LEU A 12 -23.25 22.18 21.46
C LEU A 12 -23.68 21.42 20.19
N ALA A 13 -23.65 22.11 19.05
CA ALA A 13 -23.69 21.44 17.75
C ALA A 13 -22.41 20.57 17.64
N GLY A 14 -22.54 19.27 17.79
CA GLY A 14 -21.47 18.33 17.52
C GLY A 14 -21.02 18.52 16.07
N LEU A 15 -19.74 18.81 15.86
CA LEU A 15 -19.15 18.81 14.53
C LEU A 15 -19.39 17.41 13.93
N PRO A 16 -19.81 17.32 12.65
CA PRO A 16 -19.95 16.02 12.00
C PRO A 16 -18.58 15.33 12.05
N SER A 17 -18.52 14.14 12.63
CA SER A 17 -17.38 13.23 12.47
C SER A 17 -17.30 12.95 10.98
N LEU A 18 -16.24 13.39 10.31
CA LEU A 18 -15.97 12.94 8.95
C LEU A 18 -15.87 11.42 9.01
N ALA A 19 -16.83 10.74 8.36
CA ALA A 19 -16.79 9.30 8.22
C ALA A 19 -15.54 8.91 7.42
N ALA A 20 -15.07 7.68 7.62
CA ALA A 20 -14.00 7.15 6.78
C ALA A 20 -14.48 7.02 5.33
N GLU A 21 -13.71 7.54 4.38
CA GLU A 21 -14.04 7.56 2.96
C GLU A 21 -13.31 6.44 2.22
N SER A 22 -13.99 5.78 1.29
CA SER A 22 -13.42 4.72 0.46
C SER A 22 -12.86 5.32 -0.83
N LEU A 23 -11.55 5.25 -0.99
CA LEU A 23 -10.84 5.69 -2.19
C LEU A 23 -10.41 4.46 -2.99
N GLN A 24 -10.58 4.49 -4.30
CA GLN A 24 -10.08 3.47 -5.23
C GLN A 24 -8.67 3.82 -5.68
N ILE A 25 -7.79 2.82 -5.76
CA ILE A 25 -6.42 3.04 -6.24
C ILE A 25 -6.46 3.37 -7.73
N ASP A 26 -5.87 4.51 -8.12
CA ASP A 26 -5.64 4.84 -9.52
C ASP A 26 -4.41 4.09 -10.06
N PRO A 27 -4.60 3.10 -10.96
CA PRO A 27 -3.49 2.34 -11.51
C PRO A 27 -2.59 3.16 -12.43
N SER A 28 -3.04 4.32 -12.93
CA SER A 28 -2.29 5.18 -13.84
C SER A 28 -1.21 5.98 -13.10
N HIS A 29 -1.50 6.36 -11.86
CA HIS A 29 -0.61 7.14 -10.99
C HIS A 29 -0.03 6.31 -9.83
N THR A 30 -0.13 4.97 -9.91
CA THR A 30 0.39 4.05 -8.90
C THR A 30 1.48 3.18 -9.49
N ALA A 31 2.58 3.03 -8.79
CA ALA A 31 3.68 2.16 -9.16
C ALA A 31 4.26 1.44 -7.96
N ILE A 32 4.56 0.16 -8.14
CA ILE A 32 5.35 -0.64 -7.19
C ILE A 32 6.58 -1.13 -7.92
N VAL A 33 7.75 -0.75 -7.42
CA VAL A 33 9.05 -1.14 -7.97
C VAL A 33 9.82 -1.91 -6.90
N PHE A 34 10.39 -3.03 -7.26
CA PHE A 34 11.32 -3.74 -6.40
C PHE A 34 12.66 -3.97 -7.08
N SER A 35 13.72 -3.97 -6.30
CA SER A 35 15.09 -4.17 -6.76
C SER A 35 15.81 -5.22 -5.91
N TRP A 36 16.82 -5.82 -6.51
CA TRP A 36 17.68 -6.82 -5.86
C TRP A 36 19.14 -6.62 -6.25
N ASN A 37 20.05 -7.12 -5.42
CA ASN A 37 21.46 -7.16 -5.78
C ASN A 37 21.74 -8.41 -6.64
N HIS A 38 22.30 -8.21 -7.82
CA HIS A 38 22.71 -9.28 -8.72
C HIS A 38 24.23 -9.47 -8.66
N ARG A 39 24.71 -10.37 -7.81
CA ARG A 39 26.12 -10.77 -7.67
C ARG A 39 27.08 -9.63 -7.27
N GLY A 40 26.57 -8.57 -6.65
CA GLY A 40 27.36 -7.37 -6.36
C GLY A 40 27.67 -6.48 -7.57
N LEU A 41 27.19 -6.84 -8.77
CA LEU A 41 27.52 -6.17 -10.02
C LEU A 41 26.51 -5.11 -10.42
N SER A 42 25.23 -5.32 -10.09
CA SER A 42 24.14 -4.42 -10.48
C SER A 42 22.92 -4.58 -9.55
N HIS A 43 22.00 -3.63 -9.66
CA HIS A 43 20.73 -3.66 -8.96
C HIS A 43 19.57 -3.60 -9.99
N PRO A 44 19.24 -4.75 -10.62
CA PRO A 44 18.09 -4.80 -11.52
C PRO A 44 16.82 -4.43 -10.79
N VAL A 45 15.84 -3.93 -11.55
CA VAL A 45 14.54 -3.54 -11.05
C VAL A 45 13.44 -4.30 -11.79
N ALA A 46 12.33 -4.53 -11.09
CA ALA A 46 11.08 -4.93 -11.70
C ALA A 46 9.95 -4.03 -11.21
N ARG A 47 8.98 -3.80 -12.07
CA ARG A 47 7.77 -3.02 -11.79
C ARG A 47 6.55 -3.92 -11.84
N LEU A 48 5.62 -3.70 -10.92
CA LEU A 48 4.29 -4.29 -10.96
C LEU A 48 3.31 -3.26 -11.50
N GLU A 49 2.53 -3.66 -12.47
CA GLU A 49 1.48 -2.87 -13.12
C GLU A 49 0.11 -3.46 -12.83
N LYS A 50 -0.96 -2.80 -13.29
CA LYS A 50 -2.36 -3.25 -13.11
C LYS A 50 -2.79 -3.38 -11.64
N ILE A 51 -2.21 -2.55 -10.78
CA ILE A 51 -2.48 -2.53 -9.34
C ILE A 51 -3.96 -2.19 -9.13
N ARG A 52 -4.62 -2.90 -8.22
CA ARG A 52 -6.03 -2.68 -7.86
C ARG A 52 -6.18 -2.72 -6.36
N GLY A 53 -7.16 -2.01 -5.85
CA GLY A 53 -7.48 -2.02 -4.43
C GLY A 53 -8.10 -0.74 -3.96
N SER A 54 -8.22 -0.60 -2.65
CA SER A 54 -8.82 0.56 -2.02
C SER A 54 -8.11 0.98 -0.75
N VAL A 55 -8.24 2.25 -0.44
CA VAL A 55 -7.85 2.85 0.84
C VAL A 55 -9.14 3.35 1.51
N LEU A 56 -9.47 2.80 2.68
CA LEU A 56 -10.45 3.40 3.56
C LEU A 56 -9.72 4.46 4.38
N LEU A 57 -9.97 5.74 4.10
CA LEU A 57 -9.26 6.86 4.71
C LEU A 57 -10.14 7.57 5.74
N ASP A 58 -9.77 7.49 7.02
CA ASP A 58 -10.30 8.37 8.06
C ASP A 58 -9.30 9.52 8.28
N ALA A 59 -9.54 10.64 7.60
CA ALA A 59 -8.67 11.81 7.67
C ALA A 59 -8.65 12.47 9.06
N SER A 60 -9.67 12.21 9.89
CA SER A 60 -9.74 12.70 11.27
C SER A 60 -8.98 11.81 12.25
N ASN A 61 -8.82 10.53 11.92
CA ASN A 61 -8.11 9.56 12.74
C ASN A 61 -7.47 8.46 11.86
N LEU A 62 -6.28 8.72 11.37
CA LEU A 62 -5.55 7.82 10.46
C LEU A 62 -5.38 6.40 11.00
N THR A 63 -5.43 6.18 12.33
CA THR A 63 -5.33 4.83 12.90
C THR A 63 -6.56 3.96 12.60
N LYS A 64 -7.67 4.56 12.17
CA LYS A 64 -8.89 3.85 11.74
C LYS A 64 -8.91 3.59 10.24
N SER A 65 -7.93 4.11 9.50
CA SER A 65 -7.78 3.84 8.07
C SER A 65 -7.34 2.40 7.82
N SER A 66 -7.57 1.94 6.60
CA SER A 66 -7.10 0.63 6.16
C SER A 66 -6.78 0.64 4.67
N VAL A 67 -5.97 -0.32 4.22
CA VAL A 67 -5.61 -0.49 2.81
C VAL A 67 -5.66 -1.96 2.42
N SER A 68 -6.22 -2.23 1.24
CA SER A 68 -6.25 -3.55 0.63
C SER A 68 -5.83 -3.44 -0.83
N VAL A 69 -4.82 -4.24 -1.23
CA VAL A 69 -4.22 -4.16 -2.57
C VAL A 69 -4.09 -5.55 -3.17
N THR A 70 -4.37 -5.66 -4.45
CA THR A 70 -4.12 -6.84 -5.29
C THR A 70 -3.21 -6.45 -6.44
N LEU A 71 -2.14 -7.21 -6.63
CA LEU A 71 -1.08 -7.01 -7.62
C LEU A 71 -1.08 -8.21 -8.58
N PRO A 72 -1.71 -8.10 -9.75
CA PRO A 72 -1.66 -9.15 -10.77
C PRO A 72 -0.23 -9.33 -11.28
N LEU A 73 0.31 -10.56 -11.19
CA LEU A 73 1.68 -10.86 -11.60
C LEU A 73 1.87 -10.94 -13.13
N ASP A 74 0.78 -11.00 -13.90
CA ASP A 74 0.85 -10.81 -15.35
C ASP A 74 1.33 -9.38 -15.72
N GLY A 75 1.15 -8.42 -14.81
CA GLY A 75 1.65 -7.04 -14.88
C GLY A 75 3.13 -6.86 -14.47
N LEU A 76 3.88 -7.92 -14.14
CA LEU A 76 5.30 -7.81 -13.81
C LEU A 76 6.13 -7.47 -15.06
N ARG A 77 6.99 -6.46 -14.97
CA ARG A 77 7.88 -5.96 -16.02
C ARG A 77 9.26 -5.63 -15.47
N THR A 78 10.30 -6.11 -16.17
CA THR A 78 11.71 -5.76 -15.90
C THR A 78 12.32 -4.91 -17.01
N GLY A 79 11.65 -4.81 -18.17
CA GLY A 79 12.18 -4.22 -19.39
C GLY A 79 12.93 -5.23 -20.26
N ASP A 80 13.01 -6.51 -19.85
CA ASP A 80 13.58 -7.62 -20.61
C ASP A 80 12.60 -8.78 -20.62
N ASP A 81 12.13 -9.17 -21.79
CA ASP A 81 11.09 -10.19 -21.94
C ASP A 81 11.53 -11.59 -21.46
N LEU A 82 12.83 -11.91 -21.57
CA LEU A 82 13.36 -13.20 -21.09
C LEU A 82 13.39 -13.23 -19.57
N LEU A 83 13.77 -12.13 -18.94
CA LEU A 83 13.77 -12.02 -17.48
C LEU A 83 12.32 -12.00 -16.96
N ASP A 84 11.41 -11.27 -17.62
CA ASP A 84 9.97 -11.29 -17.29
C ASP A 84 9.42 -12.71 -17.30
N LYS A 85 9.68 -13.47 -18.39
CA LYS A 85 9.25 -14.85 -18.52
C LYS A 85 9.85 -15.74 -17.42
N ARG A 86 11.13 -15.54 -17.08
CA ARG A 86 11.79 -16.29 -16.02
C ARG A 86 11.17 -16.00 -14.65
N LEU A 87 10.99 -14.72 -14.28
CA LEU A 87 10.41 -14.34 -13.02
C LEU A 87 8.96 -14.85 -12.86
N LYS A 88 8.19 -14.87 -13.95
CA LYS A 88 6.83 -15.43 -13.98
C LYS A 88 6.76 -16.94 -13.89
N GLY A 89 7.87 -17.63 -14.17
CA GLY A 89 7.95 -19.11 -14.20
C GLY A 89 7.93 -19.75 -12.80
N ALA A 90 7.80 -21.08 -12.80
CA ALA A 90 7.68 -21.92 -11.60
C ALA A 90 8.89 -21.85 -10.64
N GLU A 91 10.08 -21.44 -11.13
CA GLU A 91 11.27 -21.28 -10.27
C GLU A 91 11.24 -19.99 -9.42
N PHE A 92 10.27 -19.06 -9.69
CA PHE A 92 10.15 -17.77 -9.01
C PHE A 92 8.72 -17.53 -8.54
N PHE A 93 7.94 -16.70 -9.25
CA PHE A 93 6.59 -16.36 -8.81
C PHE A 93 5.53 -17.40 -9.13
N ASP A 94 5.81 -18.32 -10.07
CA ASP A 94 4.88 -19.40 -10.47
C ASP A 94 3.46 -18.88 -10.71
N ILE A 95 3.33 -17.91 -11.62
CA ILE A 95 2.07 -17.20 -11.83
C ILE A 95 0.94 -18.10 -12.33
N GLY A 96 1.25 -19.29 -12.82
CA GLY A 96 0.26 -20.32 -13.19
C GLY A 96 -0.52 -20.84 -11.98
N ASN A 97 0.13 -20.96 -10.83
CA ASN A 97 -0.46 -21.41 -9.57
C ASN A 97 -0.77 -20.23 -8.63
N PHE A 98 0.01 -19.15 -8.68
CA PHE A 98 -0.09 -17.97 -7.81
C PHE A 98 -0.15 -16.69 -8.65
N PRO A 99 -1.30 -16.38 -9.29
CA PRO A 99 -1.39 -15.29 -10.26
C PRO A 99 -1.34 -13.88 -9.65
N THR A 100 -1.48 -13.76 -8.33
CA THR A 100 -1.55 -12.48 -7.65
C THR A 100 -0.72 -12.44 -6.38
N ILE A 101 -0.23 -11.23 -6.05
CA ILE A 101 0.23 -10.85 -4.71
C ILE A 101 -0.91 -10.04 -4.07
N THR A 102 -1.15 -10.22 -2.77
CA THR A 102 -2.13 -9.42 -2.03
C THR A 102 -1.53 -8.84 -0.77
N PHE A 103 -1.96 -7.64 -0.41
CA PHE A 103 -1.66 -7.02 0.88
C PHE A 103 -2.94 -6.49 1.51
N THR A 104 -3.13 -6.76 2.80
CA THR A 104 -4.23 -6.20 3.59
C THR A 104 -3.68 -5.71 4.91
N SER A 105 -3.88 -4.42 5.21
CA SER A 105 -3.45 -3.84 6.48
C SER A 105 -4.22 -4.44 7.66
N THR A 106 -3.53 -4.61 8.78
CA THR A 106 -4.11 -5.04 10.06
C THR A 106 -4.00 -3.97 11.14
N ASN A 107 -3.08 -3.03 10.96
CA ASN A 107 -2.91 -1.90 11.88
C ASN A 107 -2.21 -0.74 11.17
N ILE A 108 -2.62 0.48 11.48
CA ILE A 108 -1.97 1.71 11.04
C ILE A 108 -1.57 2.51 12.28
N GLY A 109 -0.27 2.73 12.46
CA GLY A 109 0.31 3.55 13.51
C GLY A 109 0.82 4.87 12.95
N VAL A 110 0.48 5.98 13.58
CA VAL A 110 0.99 7.32 13.25
C VAL A 110 2.29 7.54 14.03
N ILE A 111 3.39 7.83 13.32
CA ILE A 111 4.73 8.01 13.92
C ILE A 111 5.30 9.40 13.70
N GLY A 112 4.58 10.27 12.99
CA GLY A 112 4.96 11.66 12.69
C GLY A 112 3.79 12.42 12.11
N SER A 113 3.99 13.65 11.66
CA SER A 113 2.93 14.50 11.10
C SER A 113 2.29 13.91 9.84
N ASN A 114 3.08 13.22 9.03
CA ASN A 114 2.66 12.55 7.79
C ASN A 114 3.27 11.14 7.64
N ALA A 115 3.95 10.63 8.66
CA ALA A 115 4.64 9.34 8.65
C ALA A 115 3.82 8.27 9.37
N LEU A 116 3.68 7.11 8.71
CA LEU A 116 2.89 5.98 9.17
C LEU A 116 3.73 4.71 9.22
N LYS A 117 3.38 3.81 10.13
CA LYS A 117 3.73 2.39 10.07
C LYS A 117 2.47 1.59 9.77
N ILE A 118 2.44 0.94 8.61
CA ILE A 118 1.31 0.12 8.18
C ILE A 118 1.71 -1.35 8.33
N THR A 119 1.18 -2.00 9.35
CA THR A 119 1.32 -3.45 9.53
C THR A 119 0.23 -4.15 8.74
N GLY A 120 0.58 -5.23 8.04
CA GLY A 120 -0.41 -5.97 7.25
C GLY A 120 0.07 -7.36 6.84
N ASN A 121 -0.85 -8.14 6.32
CA ASN A 121 -0.62 -9.46 5.80
C ASN A 121 -0.28 -9.36 4.30
N LEU A 122 0.94 -9.74 3.94
CA LEU A 122 1.41 -9.85 2.57
C LEU A 122 1.39 -11.33 2.16
N SER A 123 0.68 -11.65 1.09
CA SER A 123 0.64 -12.99 0.51
C SER A 123 1.36 -12.99 -0.83
N VAL A 124 2.41 -13.79 -0.93
CA VAL A 124 3.21 -13.99 -2.15
C VAL A 124 3.44 -15.49 -2.31
N HIS A 125 3.31 -16.01 -3.52
CA HIS A 125 3.60 -17.42 -3.83
C HIS A 125 2.91 -18.42 -2.88
N GLY A 126 1.66 -18.13 -2.49
CA GLY A 126 0.86 -18.94 -1.56
C GLY A 126 1.24 -18.83 -0.08
N ILE A 127 2.28 -18.07 0.28
CA ILE A 127 2.72 -17.87 1.66
C ILE A 127 2.33 -16.48 2.15
N THR A 128 1.71 -16.42 3.33
CA THR A 128 1.30 -15.15 3.96
C THR A 128 2.20 -14.85 5.16
N LYS A 129 2.73 -13.63 5.20
CA LYS A 129 3.55 -13.10 6.31
C LYS A 129 3.06 -11.73 6.72
N SER A 130 3.19 -11.44 8.01
CA SER A 130 3.02 -10.06 8.51
C SER A 130 4.25 -9.23 8.16
N VAL A 131 4.02 -8.07 7.54
CA VAL A 131 5.07 -7.11 7.17
C VAL A 131 4.71 -5.73 7.68
N VAL A 132 5.72 -4.85 7.80
CA VAL A 132 5.53 -3.46 8.19
C VAL A 132 6.06 -2.55 7.08
N LEU A 133 5.16 -1.75 6.49
CA LEU A 133 5.52 -0.71 5.54
C LEU A 133 5.80 0.58 6.29
N ASN A 134 6.91 1.26 5.97
CA ASN A 134 7.11 2.65 6.36
C ASN A 134 6.48 3.51 5.27
N ALA A 135 5.43 4.24 5.60
CA ALA A 135 4.66 5.02 4.65
C ALA A 135 4.66 6.51 4.99
N THR A 136 4.44 7.33 3.98
CA THR A 136 4.29 8.77 4.08
C THR A 136 3.02 9.18 3.35
N ILE A 137 2.22 10.05 3.96
CA ILE A 137 1.13 10.74 3.29
C ILE A 137 1.76 11.93 2.56
N ASN A 138 1.72 11.93 1.22
CA ASN A 138 2.24 13.02 0.42
C ASN A 138 1.27 14.20 0.47
N LYS A 139 -0.01 13.93 0.21
CA LYS A 139 -1.08 14.92 0.23
C LYS A 139 -2.45 14.26 0.29
N ILE A 140 -3.40 14.94 0.92
CA ILE A 140 -4.84 14.66 0.83
C ILE A 140 -5.48 15.94 0.30
N ILE A 141 -6.26 15.84 -0.77
CA ILE A 141 -6.93 16.95 -1.45
C ILE A 141 -8.43 16.73 -1.34
N ALA A 142 -9.17 17.77 -0.95
CA ALA A 142 -10.60 17.81 -1.15
C ALA A 142 -10.86 18.53 -2.48
N GLU A 143 -11.42 17.82 -3.43
CA GLU A 143 -11.76 18.35 -4.75
C GLU A 143 -12.98 19.30 -4.67
N PRO A 144 -13.24 20.13 -5.70
CA PRO A 144 -14.36 21.07 -5.69
C PRO A 144 -15.73 20.41 -5.54
N ASP A 145 -15.88 19.15 -5.92
CA ASP A 145 -17.11 18.35 -5.75
C ASP A 145 -17.18 17.63 -4.38
N HIS A 146 -16.26 17.97 -3.46
CA HIS A 146 -16.12 17.40 -2.11
C HIS A 146 -15.59 15.95 -2.06
N LYS A 147 -15.15 15.39 -3.20
CA LYS A 147 -14.46 14.11 -3.24
C LYS A 147 -13.02 14.23 -2.72
N LEU A 148 -12.46 13.13 -2.25
CA LEU A 148 -11.08 13.08 -1.78
C LEU A 148 -10.17 12.40 -2.80
N THR A 149 -9.00 12.98 -2.98
CA THR A 149 -7.83 12.37 -3.63
C THR A 149 -6.68 12.32 -2.64
N ALA A 150 -5.99 11.20 -2.54
CA ALA A 150 -4.88 11.05 -1.60
C ALA A 150 -3.68 10.35 -2.23
N GLY A 151 -2.49 10.92 -2.00
CA GLY A 151 -1.22 10.37 -2.46
C GLY A 151 -0.36 9.86 -1.31
N PHE A 152 0.29 8.71 -1.53
CA PHE A 152 1.11 8.03 -0.53
C PHE A 152 2.39 7.48 -1.16
N ASP A 153 3.49 7.52 -0.40
CA ASP A 153 4.67 6.71 -0.66
C ASP A 153 4.86 5.68 0.43
N ALA A 154 5.44 4.54 0.11
CA ALA A 154 5.84 3.56 1.11
C ALA A 154 7.08 2.80 0.68
N GLN A 155 7.79 2.23 1.66
CA GLN A 155 8.93 1.37 1.42
C GLN A 155 9.01 0.23 2.43
N VAL A 156 9.58 -0.89 1.96
CA VAL A 156 9.85 -2.04 2.80
C VAL A 156 11.02 -2.85 2.25
N MET A 157 11.80 -3.46 3.15
CA MET A 157 12.75 -4.52 2.81
C MET A 157 12.10 -5.87 3.06
N LEU A 158 12.12 -6.75 2.07
CA LEU A 158 11.55 -8.10 2.15
C LEU A 158 12.63 -9.14 1.88
N ARG A 159 12.52 -10.29 2.52
CA ARG A 159 13.31 -11.48 2.16
C ARG A 159 12.43 -12.38 1.30
N ARG A 160 12.82 -12.57 0.03
CA ARG A 160 12.04 -13.38 -0.90
C ARG A 160 11.99 -14.87 -0.52
N SER A 161 13.00 -15.35 0.21
CA SER A 161 12.99 -16.72 0.77
C SER A 161 11.89 -16.93 1.81
N ASP A 162 11.44 -15.88 2.52
CA ASP A 162 10.31 -15.94 3.46
C ASP A 162 9.00 -16.32 2.75
N PHE A 163 8.93 -16.15 1.43
CA PHE A 163 7.80 -16.48 0.57
C PHE A 163 8.10 -17.65 -0.38
N GLY A 164 9.12 -18.46 -0.08
CA GLY A 164 9.46 -19.63 -0.88
C GLY A 164 10.21 -19.33 -2.20
N VAL A 165 10.47 -18.04 -2.51
CA VAL A 165 11.15 -17.62 -3.74
C VAL A 165 12.67 -17.53 -3.48
N SER A 166 13.36 -18.68 -3.35
CA SER A 166 14.77 -18.74 -2.92
C SER A 166 15.76 -19.08 -4.03
N ARG A 167 15.31 -19.24 -5.28
CA ARG A 167 16.19 -19.61 -6.40
C ARG A 167 17.36 -18.64 -6.53
N TYR A 168 18.58 -19.20 -6.65
CA TYR A 168 19.87 -18.48 -6.77
C TYR A 168 20.31 -17.64 -5.55
N VAL A 169 19.70 -17.81 -4.36
CA VAL A 169 20.26 -17.27 -3.12
C VAL A 169 21.52 -18.06 -2.77
N PRO A 170 22.64 -17.42 -2.37
CA PRO A 170 22.86 -15.98 -2.17
C PRO A 170 23.44 -15.23 -3.38
N MET A 171 23.69 -15.90 -4.52
CA MET A 171 24.29 -15.23 -5.70
C MET A 171 23.44 -14.04 -6.18
N THR A 172 22.12 -14.19 -6.12
CA THR A 172 21.16 -13.10 -6.23
C THR A 172 20.59 -12.88 -4.85
N SER A 173 20.60 -11.63 -4.36
CA SER A 173 20.24 -11.34 -2.98
C SER A 173 18.88 -11.92 -2.57
N ASP A 174 18.79 -12.33 -1.32
CA ASP A 174 17.54 -12.70 -0.69
C ASP A 174 16.70 -11.47 -0.40
N GLU A 175 17.34 -10.38 -0.02
CA GLU A 175 16.69 -9.10 0.26
C GLU A 175 16.27 -8.39 -1.02
N LEU A 176 15.03 -7.87 -0.99
CA LEU A 176 14.44 -7.01 -2.01
C LEU A 176 14.12 -5.67 -1.36
N SER A 177 14.51 -4.56 -2.02
CA SER A 177 14.03 -3.23 -1.68
C SER A 177 12.77 -2.95 -2.49
N VAL A 178 11.67 -2.65 -1.81
CA VAL A 178 10.38 -2.36 -2.44
C VAL A 178 10.01 -0.90 -2.18
N HIS A 179 9.70 -0.17 -3.24
CA HIS A 179 9.23 1.20 -3.24
C HIS A 179 7.84 1.26 -3.86
N ILE A 180 6.97 1.98 -3.22
CA ILE A 180 5.56 2.14 -3.59
C ILE A 180 5.29 3.64 -3.69
N THR A 181 4.68 4.06 -4.79
CA THR A 181 3.96 5.33 -4.89
C THR A 181 2.53 5.02 -5.28
N LEU A 182 1.58 5.62 -4.62
CA LEU A 182 0.17 5.28 -4.73
C LEU A 182 -0.68 6.54 -4.69
N GLU A 183 -1.58 6.65 -5.66
CA GLU A 183 -2.66 7.62 -5.66
C GLU A 183 -3.99 6.89 -5.60
N ALA A 184 -4.95 7.46 -4.86
CA ALA A 184 -6.28 6.89 -4.69
C ALA A 184 -7.33 8.00 -4.66
N ASP A 185 -8.43 7.77 -5.37
CA ASP A 185 -9.51 8.72 -5.58
C ASP A 185 -10.83 8.17 -5.08
N GLN A 186 -11.67 9.06 -4.56
CA GLN A 186 -13.05 8.74 -4.23
C GLN A 186 -13.90 8.77 -5.52
N ASP A 187 -14.65 7.69 -5.76
CA ASP A 187 -15.54 7.56 -6.94
C ASP A 187 -16.69 8.59 -6.97
#